data_000198121d403910f4f3b39a2e58518e
#
_entry.id   000198121d403910f4f3b39a2e58518e
#
_cell.length_a   1.000
_cell.length_b   1.000
_cell.length_c   1.000
_cell.angle_alpha   90.00
_cell.angle_beta   90.00
_cell.angle_gamma   90.00
#
_symmetry.space_group_name_H-M   'P 1'
#
loop_
_entity.id
_entity.type
_entity.pdbx_description
1 polymer ?
#
loop_
_entity_poly.entity_id
_entity_poly.type
_entity_poly.pdbx_seq_one_letter_code
_entity_poly.pdbx_strand_id
1 'polypeptide(L)'
;TYKKPKKFEASVSASLLGAGLYVGYAKKNFSMTHGVRYKTNQYMLGSLETKGEYSPRFLDYQTYISWSPNKRWSLDFIGNISQNQYDFLPTNRQTNFGTMQDVKSFRVYFDGKEEDLFRTLFGTLSLSHSFTDRTKLSLLASAFATKERETYDIQGQYWLDETNTTEQLGVGTYMEHARNYLDANMKSLKV
;
A
#
# COMPACT_ATOMS: atom_id res chain seq x y z
N THR A 1 -14.30 13.23 -8.51
CA THR A 1 -15.09 13.40 -9.75
C THR A 1 -14.21 12.96 -10.92
N TYR A 2 -14.61 11.92 -11.65
CA TYR A 2 -13.89 11.49 -12.84
C TYR A 2 -14.10 12.50 -13.96
N LYS A 3 -12.99 13.04 -14.49
CA LYS A 3 -13.01 13.98 -15.59
C LYS A 3 -13.06 13.22 -16.91
N LYS A 4 -14.04 13.50 -17.76
CA LYS A 4 -14.04 12.99 -19.14
C LYS A 4 -13.05 13.82 -19.98
N PRO A 5 -12.06 13.21 -20.64
CA PRO A 5 -11.19 13.94 -21.56
C PRO A 5 -12.00 14.48 -22.75
N LYS A 6 -11.54 15.54 -23.37
CA LYS A 6 -12.15 16.08 -24.60
C LYS A 6 -11.43 15.63 -25.87
N LYS A 7 -10.19 15.23 -25.74
CA LYS A 7 -9.30 14.77 -26.80
C LYS A 7 -8.28 13.80 -26.22
N PHE A 8 -7.32 13.36 -26.99
CA PHE A 8 -6.17 12.66 -26.46
C PHE A 8 -5.38 13.58 -25.51
N GLU A 9 -5.09 13.10 -24.34
CA GLU A 9 -4.24 13.76 -23.35
C GLU A 9 -3.43 12.70 -22.60
N ALA A 10 -2.20 13.03 -22.25
CA ALA A 10 -1.35 12.17 -21.46
C ALA A 10 -0.47 13.01 -20.52
N SER A 11 -0.16 12.48 -19.38
CA SER A 11 0.81 13.06 -18.46
C SER A 11 1.64 11.99 -17.78
N VAL A 12 2.92 12.31 -17.57
CA VAL A 12 3.85 11.48 -16.82
C VAL A 12 4.35 12.31 -15.64
N SER A 13 4.40 11.71 -14.49
CA SER A 13 5.01 12.29 -13.29
C SER A 13 6.06 11.34 -12.74
N ALA A 14 7.19 11.89 -12.30
CA ALA A 14 8.24 11.13 -11.63
C ALA A 14 8.83 11.95 -10.49
N SER A 15 9.12 11.28 -9.39
CA SER A 15 9.77 11.85 -8.21
C SER A 15 10.56 10.77 -7.48
N LEU A 16 11.33 11.13 -6.47
CA LEU A 16 12.00 10.17 -5.59
C LEU A 16 11.02 9.24 -4.86
N LEU A 17 9.76 9.64 -4.75
CA LEU A 17 8.72 8.89 -4.05
C LEU A 17 7.86 8.04 -4.98
N GLY A 18 8.15 8.02 -6.29
CA GLY A 18 7.43 7.20 -7.24
C GLY A 18 7.19 7.84 -8.59
N ALA A 19 6.40 7.16 -9.39
CA ALA A 19 6.07 7.56 -10.75
C ALA A 19 4.58 7.37 -11.03
N GLY A 20 4.05 8.14 -11.99
CA GLY A 20 2.68 8.03 -12.44
C GLY A 20 2.56 8.29 -13.93
N LEU A 21 1.63 7.59 -14.54
CA LEU A 21 1.22 7.75 -15.93
C LEU A 21 -0.29 7.94 -15.97
N TYR A 22 -0.73 8.93 -16.69
CA TYR A 22 -2.14 9.15 -17.01
C TYR A 22 -2.30 9.24 -18.52
N VAL A 23 -3.33 8.58 -19.03
CA VAL A 23 -3.73 8.63 -20.44
C VAL A 23 -5.23 8.84 -20.52
N GLY A 24 -5.67 9.84 -21.26
CA GLY A 24 -7.06 10.13 -21.58
C GLY A 24 -7.28 10.14 -23.08
N TYR A 25 -8.41 9.61 -23.52
CA TYR A 25 -8.81 9.62 -24.92
C TYR A 25 -10.31 9.84 -25.03
N ALA A 26 -10.71 10.67 -25.98
CA ALA A 26 -12.13 10.85 -26.33
C ALA A 26 -12.29 10.99 -27.83
N LYS A 27 -13.34 10.34 -28.35
CA LYS A 27 -13.78 10.47 -29.75
C LYS A 27 -15.28 10.28 -29.82
N LYS A 28 -15.98 11.32 -30.31
CA LYS A 28 -17.46 11.31 -30.44
C LYS A 28 -18.16 10.85 -29.15
N ASN A 29 -18.68 9.64 -29.16
CA ASN A 29 -19.52 9.05 -28.11
C ASN A 29 -18.76 8.16 -27.13
N PHE A 30 -17.45 8.10 -27.26
CA PHE A 30 -16.57 7.27 -26.43
C PHE A 30 -15.50 8.10 -25.75
N SER A 31 -15.26 7.83 -24.48
CA SER A 31 -14.12 8.37 -23.73
C SER A 31 -13.56 7.34 -22.76
N MET A 32 -12.27 7.39 -22.56
CA MET A 32 -11.59 6.56 -21.57
C MET A 32 -10.47 7.33 -20.89
N THR A 33 -10.22 6.98 -19.65
CA THR A 33 -9.04 7.42 -18.90
C THR A 33 -8.39 6.24 -18.22
N HIS A 34 -7.07 6.22 -18.20
CA HIS A 34 -6.27 5.22 -17.51
C HIS A 34 -5.21 5.93 -16.69
N GLY A 35 -5.02 5.49 -15.46
CA GLY A 35 -3.98 5.97 -14.57
C GLY A 35 -3.23 4.81 -13.95
N VAL A 36 -1.92 4.84 -14.01
CA VAL A 36 -1.03 3.93 -13.27
C VAL A 36 -0.20 4.77 -12.32
N ARG A 37 -0.06 4.33 -11.09
CA ARG A 37 0.75 5.02 -10.10
C ARG A 37 1.53 4.00 -9.27
N TYR A 38 2.82 4.21 -9.22
CA TYR A 38 3.73 3.54 -8.30
C TYR A 38 4.23 4.53 -7.26
N LYS A 39 4.22 4.16 -5.99
CA LYS A 39 4.78 4.94 -4.89
C LYS A 39 5.59 4.08 -3.95
N THR A 40 6.65 4.67 -3.41
CA THR A 40 7.47 4.11 -2.34
C THR A 40 7.97 5.22 -1.44
N ASN A 41 7.99 4.99 -0.14
CA ASN A 41 8.58 5.91 0.83
C ASN A 41 9.90 5.36 1.40
N GLN A 42 10.39 4.27 0.86
CA GLN A 42 11.60 3.58 1.34
C GLN A 42 12.80 4.53 1.45
N TYR A 43 12.95 5.41 0.47
CA TYR A 43 14.07 6.37 0.44
C TYR A 43 14.03 7.38 1.59
N MET A 44 12.84 7.84 1.98
CA MET A 44 12.69 8.74 3.12
C MET A 44 12.85 8.02 4.45
N LEU A 45 12.31 6.82 4.56
CA LEU A 45 12.34 6.04 5.79
C LEU A 45 13.74 5.50 6.09
N GLY A 46 14.51 5.14 5.06
CA GLY A 46 15.91 4.71 5.19
C GLY A 46 16.88 5.82 5.64
N SER A 47 16.48 7.09 5.58
CA SER A 47 17.27 8.23 6.09
C SER A 47 16.99 8.58 7.55
N LEU A 48 15.99 7.96 8.17
CA LEU A 48 15.64 8.16 9.57
C LEU A 48 16.33 7.10 10.45
N GLU A 49 16.80 7.48 11.63
CA GLU A 49 17.21 6.53 12.67
C GLU A 49 15.97 5.79 13.22
N THR A 50 15.45 4.88 12.43
CA THR A 50 14.27 4.08 12.79
C THR A 50 14.68 2.78 13.49
N LYS A 51 13.71 2.11 14.13
CA LYS A 51 13.92 0.82 14.80
C LYS A 51 14.09 -0.34 13.82
N GLY A 52 14.07 -0.09 12.51
CA GLY A 52 14.20 -1.08 11.47
C GLY A 52 14.14 -0.47 10.08
N GLU A 53 14.29 -1.32 9.07
CA GLU A 53 14.15 -0.95 7.66
C GLU A 53 12.70 -1.13 7.22
N TYR A 54 12.10 -0.07 6.72
CA TYR A 54 10.73 -0.04 6.22
C TYR A 54 10.71 0.10 4.71
N SER A 55 10.04 -0.81 4.02
CA SER A 55 9.96 -0.82 2.56
C SER A 55 8.53 -0.85 2.04
N PRO A 56 7.75 0.24 2.20
CA PRO A 56 6.40 0.32 1.66
C PRO A 56 6.43 0.53 0.15
N ARG A 57 5.60 -0.23 -0.56
CA ARG A 57 5.42 -0.17 -2.01
C ARG A 57 3.96 -0.19 -2.36
N PHE A 58 3.53 0.75 -3.20
CA PHE A 58 2.15 0.91 -3.62
C PHE A 58 2.09 0.94 -5.15
N LEU A 59 1.31 0.06 -5.72
CA LEU A 59 0.99 0.06 -7.14
C LEU A 59 -0.51 0.13 -7.30
N ASP A 60 -1.01 1.09 -8.05
CA ASP A 60 -2.41 1.17 -8.38
C ASP A 60 -2.62 1.48 -9.86
N TYR A 61 -3.65 0.87 -10.43
CA TYR A 61 -4.19 1.13 -11.75
C TYR A 61 -5.66 1.49 -11.63
N GLN A 62 -6.04 2.59 -12.25
CA GLN A 62 -7.42 3.07 -12.29
C GLN A 62 -7.84 3.28 -13.72
N THR A 63 -9.09 2.95 -14.02
CA THR A 63 -9.66 3.18 -15.34
C THR A 63 -11.09 3.70 -15.22
N TYR A 64 -11.46 4.58 -16.13
CA TYR A 64 -12.81 5.00 -16.37
C TYR A 64 -13.08 4.97 -17.86
N ILE A 65 -14.13 4.29 -18.27
CA ILE A 65 -14.57 4.16 -19.65
C ILE A 65 -16.03 4.62 -19.72
N SER A 66 -16.34 5.47 -20.68
CA SER A 66 -17.69 5.97 -20.91
C SER A 66 -18.04 5.86 -22.39
N TRP A 67 -19.15 5.22 -22.68
CA TRP A 67 -19.66 5.05 -24.03
C TRP A 67 -21.14 5.42 -24.09
N SER A 68 -21.48 6.35 -25.00
CA SER A 68 -22.85 6.80 -25.23
C SER A 68 -23.22 6.58 -26.69
N PRO A 69 -23.67 5.38 -27.10
CA PRO A 69 -23.95 5.07 -28.50
C PRO A 69 -24.94 6.03 -29.14
N ASN A 70 -25.84 6.60 -28.34
CA ASN A 70 -26.78 7.64 -28.76
C ASN A 70 -27.14 8.54 -27.56
N LYS A 71 -28.02 9.53 -27.78
CA LYS A 71 -28.42 10.49 -26.72
C LYS A 71 -29.22 9.88 -25.57
N ARG A 72 -29.75 8.66 -25.76
CA ARG A 72 -30.61 8.00 -24.77
C ARG A 72 -29.87 6.95 -23.91
N TRP A 73 -28.77 6.41 -24.39
CA TRP A 73 -28.03 5.36 -23.72
C TRP A 73 -26.63 5.82 -23.28
N SER A 74 -26.26 5.51 -22.08
CA SER A 74 -24.87 5.61 -21.62
C SER A 74 -24.47 4.36 -20.84
N LEU A 75 -23.24 3.91 -21.08
CA LEU A 75 -22.57 2.85 -20.39
C LEU A 75 -21.28 3.42 -19.81
N ASP A 76 -21.13 3.32 -18.49
CA ASP A 76 -19.97 3.80 -17.79
C ASP A 76 -19.33 2.66 -16.98
N PHE A 77 -18.04 2.51 -17.07
CA PHE A 77 -17.26 1.54 -16.30
C PHE A 77 -16.17 2.24 -15.52
N ILE A 78 -16.06 1.93 -14.22
CA ILE A 78 -14.97 2.31 -13.34
C ILE A 78 -14.29 1.05 -12.86
N GLY A 79 -12.96 0.99 -12.96
CA GLY A 79 -12.16 -0.12 -12.45
C GLY A 79 -10.97 0.38 -11.67
N ASN A 80 -10.59 -0.37 -10.64
CA ASN A 80 -9.38 -0.16 -9.86
C ASN A 80 -8.75 -1.50 -9.52
N ILE A 81 -7.43 -1.57 -9.70
CA ILE A 81 -6.59 -2.67 -9.23
C ILE A 81 -5.48 -2.03 -8.40
N SER A 82 -5.33 -2.44 -7.15
CA SER A 82 -4.25 -1.94 -6.30
C SER A 82 -3.54 -3.08 -5.57
N GLN A 83 -2.26 -2.88 -5.36
CA GLN A 83 -1.43 -3.73 -4.51
C GLN A 83 -0.59 -2.84 -3.61
N ASN A 84 -0.74 -3.04 -2.30
CA ASN A 84 0.08 -2.41 -1.29
C ASN A 84 0.90 -3.51 -0.63
N GLN A 85 2.19 -3.31 -0.54
CA GLN A 85 3.12 -4.21 0.12
C GLN A 85 3.92 -3.41 1.13
N TYR A 86 4.08 -3.98 2.30
CA TYR A 86 4.88 -3.42 3.38
C TYR A 86 5.80 -4.51 3.89
N ASP A 87 7.09 -4.23 3.90
CA ASP A 87 8.11 -5.11 4.45
C ASP A 87 8.82 -4.36 5.58
N PHE A 88 8.99 -5.00 6.72
CA PHE A 88 9.74 -4.47 7.86
C PHE A 88 10.79 -5.47 8.33
N LEU A 89 12.02 -4.99 8.43
CA LEU A 89 13.18 -5.72 8.96
C LEU A 89 13.69 -4.95 10.18
N PRO A 90 13.54 -5.48 11.41
CA PRO A 90 14.09 -4.85 12.58
C PRO A 90 15.62 -4.84 12.54
N THR A 91 16.24 -3.77 13.03
CA THR A 91 17.70 -3.64 13.06
C THR A 91 18.23 -3.81 14.47
N ASN A 92 19.37 -4.49 14.57
CA ASN A 92 20.11 -4.65 15.83
C ASN A 92 20.59 -3.28 16.33
N ARG A 93 20.59 -3.11 17.65
CA ARG A 93 20.99 -1.86 18.30
C ARG A 93 21.89 -2.11 19.47
N GLN A 94 22.78 -1.14 19.69
CA GLN A 94 23.59 -1.05 20.89
C GLN A 94 23.51 0.39 21.39
N THR A 95 23.24 0.56 22.68
CA THR A 95 23.25 1.84 23.35
C THR A 95 24.09 1.74 24.61
N ASN A 96 25.05 2.63 24.75
CA ASN A 96 25.87 2.73 25.94
C ASN A 96 25.36 3.87 26.81
N PHE A 97 25.25 3.63 28.11
CA PHE A 97 24.78 4.60 29.09
C PHE A 97 25.48 4.39 30.44
N GLY A 98 25.44 5.39 31.29
CA GLY A 98 26.07 5.34 32.62
C GLY A 98 27.02 6.52 32.83
N THR A 99 27.91 6.35 33.81
CA THR A 99 28.95 7.34 34.15
C THR A 99 30.29 6.91 33.56
N MET A 100 31.32 7.79 33.59
CA MET A 100 32.67 7.45 33.13
C MET A 100 33.28 6.27 33.90
N GLN A 101 32.80 5.96 35.08
CA GLN A 101 33.33 4.90 35.94
C GLN A 101 32.49 3.61 35.86
N ASP A 102 31.24 3.71 35.39
CA ASP A 102 30.31 2.61 35.25
C ASP A 102 29.52 2.77 33.96
N VAL A 103 30.08 2.25 32.87
CA VAL A 103 29.44 2.27 31.53
C VAL A 103 28.79 0.93 31.28
N LYS A 104 27.49 0.99 31.04
CA LYS A 104 26.66 -0.18 30.67
C LYS A 104 26.36 -0.14 29.16
N SER A 105 26.35 -1.31 28.54
CA SER A 105 25.99 -1.51 27.16
C SER A 105 24.72 -2.33 27.07
N PHE A 106 23.67 -1.74 26.53
CA PHE A 106 22.43 -2.41 26.21
C PHE A 106 22.41 -2.76 24.72
N ARG A 107 22.32 -4.06 24.41
CA ARG A 107 22.27 -4.59 23.06
C ARG A 107 20.94 -5.26 22.83
N VAL A 108 20.39 -5.01 21.64
CA VAL A 108 19.17 -5.68 21.17
C VAL A 108 19.48 -6.33 19.84
N TYR A 109 19.27 -7.62 19.78
CA TYR A 109 19.39 -8.42 18.55
C TYR A 109 17.99 -8.83 18.13
N PHE A 110 17.66 -8.57 16.88
CA PHE A 110 16.41 -9.00 16.28
C PHE A 110 16.66 -10.07 15.22
N ASP A 111 15.75 -11.02 15.14
CA ASP A 111 15.64 -11.99 14.06
C ASP A 111 14.19 -12.03 13.58
N GLY A 112 14.02 -12.31 12.27
CA GLY A 112 12.70 -12.35 11.66
C GLY A 112 12.30 -11.06 10.94
N LYS A 113 11.05 -10.99 10.51
CA LYS A 113 10.51 -9.92 9.67
C LYS A 113 8.99 -9.81 9.78
N GLU A 114 8.47 -8.70 9.26
CA GLU A 114 7.05 -8.49 8.99
C GLU A 114 6.85 -8.30 7.48
N GLU A 115 5.85 -8.96 6.92
CA GLU A 115 5.45 -8.85 5.52
C GLU A 115 3.94 -8.72 5.43
N ASP A 116 3.47 -7.58 4.89
CA ASP A 116 2.07 -7.32 4.67
C ASP A 116 1.77 -7.11 3.19
N LEU A 117 0.70 -7.72 2.72
CA LEU A 117 0.27 -7.64 1.34
C LEU A 117 -1.24 -7.43 1.27
N PHE A 118 -1.65 -6.32 0.69
CA PHE A 118 -3.04 -5.97 0.41
C PHE A 118 -3.26 -5.86 -1.09
N ARG A 119 -4.14 -6.68 -1.63
CA ARG A 119 -4.55 -6.62 -3.04
C ARG A 119 -6.02 -6.33 -3.12
N THR A 120 -6.39 -5.33 -3.92
CA THR A 120 -7.78 -4.93 -4.12
C THR A 120 -8.11 -4.92 -5.61
N LEU A 121 -9.22 -5.52 -5.96
CA LEU A 121 -9.87 -5.43 -7.26
C LEU A 121 -11.26 -4.84 -7.07
N PHE A 122 -11.55 -3.76 -7.76
CA PHE A 122 -12.85 -3.11 -7.74
C PHE A 122 -13.30 -2.79 -9.15
N GLY A 123 -14.57 -3.00 -9.43
CA GLY A 123 -15.20 -2.60 -10.68
C GLY A 123 -16.65 -2.22 -10.47
N THR A 124 -17.10 -1.20 -11.18
CA THR A 124 -18.51 -0.77 -11.25
C THR A 124 -18.91 -0.53 -12.68
N LEU A 125 -20.02 -1.12 -13.08
CA LEU A 125 -20.66 -0.93 -14.36
C LEU A 125 -21.98 -0.20 -14.14
N SER A 126 -22.20 0.89 -14.87
CA SER A 126 -23.45 1.67 -14.85
C SER A 126 -24.04 1.73 -16.25
N LEU A 127 -25.24 1.23 -16.40
CA LEU A 127 -26.05 1.36 -17.62
C LEU A 127 -27.20 2.33 -17.37
N SER A 128 -27.29 3.37 -18.15
CA SER A 128 -28.36 4.37 -18.04
C SER A 128 -29.15 4.49 -19.35
N HIS A 129 -30.45 4.59 -19.23
CA HIS A 129 -31.38 4.85 -20.33
C HIS A 129 -32.32 6.04 -20.01
N SER A 130 -32.35 7.01 -20.89
CA SER A 130 -33.30 8.14 -20.84
C SER A 130 -34.49 7.85 -21.73
N PHE A 131 -35.62 7.58 -21.13
CA PHE A 131 -36.91 7.37 -21.83
C PHE A 131 -37.43 8.70 -22.40
N THR A 132 -37.34 9.75 -21.61
CA THR A 132 -37.71 11.13 -21.97
C THR A 132 -36.64 12.08 -21.41
N ASP A 133 -36.74 13.37 -21.70
CA ASP A 133 -35.85 14.38 -21.14
C ASP A 133 -36.00 14.54 -19.60
N ARG A 134 -37.10 14.01 -19.03
CA ARG A 134 -37.40 14.08 -17.60
C ARG A 134 -37.31 12.75 -16.87
N THR A 135 -37.20 11.63 -17.61
CA THR A 135 -37.23 10.28 -17.02
C THR A 135 -36.00 9.49 -17.45
N LYS A 136 -35.18 9.11 -16.48
CA LYS A 136 -33.97 8.31 -16.67
C LYS A 136 -33.99 7.14 -15.72
N LEU A 137 -33.64 5.95 -16.21
CA LEU A 137 -33.37 4.75 -15.43
C LEU A 137 -31.86 4.48 -15.45
N SER A 138 -31.29 4.14 -14.31
CA SER A 138 -29.90 3.71 -14.21
C SER A 138 -29.81 2.42 -13.41
N LEU A 139 -29.13 1.43 -13.98
CA LEU A 139 -28.75 0.19 -13.33
C LEU A 139 -27.27 0.27 -12.99
N LEU A 140 -26.92 -0.08 -11.77
CA LEU A 140 -25.55 -0.06 -11.27
C LEU A 140 -25.21 -1.43 -10.70
N ALA A 141 -24.14 -2.03 -11.23
CA ALA A 141 -23.57 -3.28 -10.68
C ALA A 141 -22.12 -3.02 -10.28
N SER A 142 -21.73 -3.45 -9.08
CA SER A 142 -20.39 -3.32 -8.58
C SER A 142 -19.87 -4.62 -8.00
N ALA A 143 -18.59 -4.89 -8.24
CA ALA A 143 -17.86 -6.02 -7.68
C ALA A 143 -16.61 -5.51 -6.96
N PHE A 144 -16.35 -6.10 -5.81
CA PHE A 144 -15.17 -5.83 -4.99
C PHE A 144 -14.56 -7.16 -4.54
N ALA A 145 -13.26 -7.27 -4.63
CA ALA A 145 -12.51 -8.37 -4.04
C ALA A 145 -11.23 -7.82 -3.41
N THR A 146 -10.93 -8.24 -2.20
CA THR A 146 -9.66 -7.96 -1.54
C THR A 146 -9.05 -9.24 -1.00
N LYS A 147 -7.72 -9.30 -1.04
CA LYS A 147 -6.91 -10.28 -0.35
C LYS A 147 -5.96 -9.52 0.56
N GLU A 148 -6.01 -9.85 1.85
CA GLU A 148 -5.17 -9.27 2.90
C GLU A 148 -4.34 -10.38 3.51
N ARG A 149 -3.03 -10.17 3.56
CA ARG A 149 -2.10 -11.03 4.28
C ARG A 149 -1.21 -10.15 5.14
N GLU A 150 -1.25 -10.39 6.42
CA GLU A 150 -0.40 -9.76 7.42
C GLU A 150 0.35 -10.87 8.16
N THR A 151 1.66 -10.83 8.08
CA THR A 151 2.51 -11.85 8.71
C THR A 151 3.69 -11.19 9.39
N TYR A 152 3.87 -11.47 10.66
CA TYR A 152 5.12 -11.16 11.31
C TYR A 152 5.58 -12.35 12.18
N ASP A 153 6.88 -12.54 12.20
CA ASP A 153 7.56 -13.50 13.05
C ASP A 153 8.88 -12.82 13.45
N ILE A 154 8.89 -12.20 14.63
CA ILE A 154 9.99 -11.38 15.11
C ILE A 154 10.38 -11.83 16.50
N GLN A 155 11.66 -12.13 16.66
CA GLN A 155 12.27 -12.46 17.93
C GLN A 155 13.27 -11.38 18.33
N GLY A 156 13.15 -10.89 19.54
CA GLY A 156 14.09 -9.95 20.15
C GLY A 156 14.90 -10.60 21.28
N GLN A 157 16.21 -10.40 21.28
CA GLN A 157 17.11 -10.80 22.36
C GLN A 157 17.73 -9.55 22.95
N TYR A 158 17.69 -9.44 24.28
CA TYR A 158 18.14 -8.26 25.01
C TYR A 158 19.29 -8.63 25.93
N TRP A 159 20.39 -7.88 25.82
CA TRP A 159 21.60 -8.09 26.62
C TRP A 159 21.97 -6.78 27.31
N LEU A 160 22.34 -6.90 28.58
CA LEU A 160 22.91 -5.80 29.36
C LEU A 160 24.28 -6.21 29.88
N ASP A 161 25.33 -5.52 29.43
CA ASP A 161 26.72 -5.78 29.81
C ASP A 161 27.31 -4.56 30.52
N GLU A 162 28.27 -4.79 31.42
CA GLU A 162 29.17 -3.77 31.94
C GLU A 162 30.42 -3.71 31.08
N THR A 163 30.74 -2.52 30.54
CA THR A 163 31.86 -2.36 29.59
C THR A 163 33.23 -2.32 30.27
N ASN A 164 33.29 -2.08 31.59
CA ASN A 164 34.54 -1.86 32.33
C ASN A 164 35.07 -3.09 33.05
N THR A 165 34.37 -4.22 32.98
CA THR A 165 34.83 -5.48 33.58
C THR A 165 35.22 -6.47 32.50
N THR A 166 36.36 -7.16 32.73
CA THR A 166 36.79 -8.30 31.89
C THR A 166 35.88 -9.52 32.04
N GLU A 167 34.98 -9.49 33.02
CA GLU A 167 33.95 -10.49 33.22
C GLU A 167 32.68 -10.00 32.46
N GLN A 168 32.27 -10.74 31.45
CA GLN A 168 30.93 -10.61 30.91
C GLN A 168 29.95 -11.01 32.01
N LEU A 169 29.48 -10.03 32.75
CA LEU A 169 28.29 -10.17 33.54
C LEU A 169 27.13 -10.27 32.55
N GLY A 170 26.95 -11.42 31.95
CA GLY A 170 25.78 -11.74 31.15
C GLY A 170 24.54 -11.72 32.04
N VAL A 171 24.10 -10.55 32.38
CA VAL A 171 22.87 -10.35 33.13
C VAL A 171 21.70 -10.55 32.18
N GLY A 172 21.19 -11.77 32.22
CA GLY A 172 19.85 -12.06 31.77
C GLY A 172 19.57 -11.78 30.30
N THR A 173 19.68 -12.79 29.47
CA THR A 173 19.06 -12.81 28.16
C THR A 173 17.55 -12.80 28.36
N TYR A 174 16.91 -11.68 28.09
CA TYR A 174 15.47 -11.66 27.93
C TYR A 174 15.18 -11.91 26.45
N MET A 175 14.36 -12.92 26.15
CA MET A 175 13.92 -13.24 24.79
C MET A 175 12.42 -12.95 24.70
N GLU A 176 12.05 -12.19 23.70
CA GLU A 176 10.65 -11.93 23.36
C GLU A 176 10.40 -12.40 21.92
N HIS A 177 9.35 -13.18 21.74
CA HIS A 177 8.94 -13.67 20.45
C HIS A 177 7.50 -13.29 20.18
N ALA A 178 7.27 -12.55 19.11
CA ALA A 178 5.96 -12.16 18.65
C ALA A 178 5.71 -12.75 17.26
N ARG A 179 4.57 -13.40 17.10
CA ARG A 179 4.19 -14.04 15.82
C ARG A 179 2.71 -13.82 15.55
N ASN A 180 2.39 -13.49 14.32
CA ASN A 180 1.03 -13.43 13.81
C ASN A 180 0.96 -13.88 12.34
N TYR A 181 -0.17 -14.45 11.98
CA TYR A 181 -0.49 -14.82 10.62
C TYR A 181 -1.97 -14.55 10.34
N LEU A 182 -2.25 -13.64 9.43
CA LEU A 182 -3.59 -13.36 8.89
C LEU A 182 -3.56 -13.57 7.37
N ASP A 183 -4.48 -14.36 6.84
CA ASP A 183 -4.78 -14.45 5.39
C ASP A 183 -6.29 -14.38 5.22
N ALA A 184 -6.77 -13.23 4.80
CA ALA A 184 -8.19 -12.94 4.65
C ALA A 184 -8.52 -12.65 3.17
N ASN A 185 -9.64 -13.22 2.72
CA ASN A 185 -10.21 -12.97 1.41
C ASN A 185 -11.64 -12.51 1.55
N MET A 186 -11.94 -11.34 1.02
CA MET A 186 -13.30 -10.78 1.01
C MET A 186 -13.76 -10.52 -0.42
N LYS A 187 -15.02 -10.87 -0.70
CA LYS A 187 -15.65 -10.60 -1.99
C LYS A 187 -17.04 -10.04 -1.76
N SER A 188 -17.44 -9.06 -2.54
CA SER A 188 -18.77 -8.46 -2.49
C SER A 188 -19.27 -8.16 -3.89
N LEU A 189 -20.54 -8.44 -4.12
CA LEU A 189 -21.28 -8.09 -5.34
C LEU A 189 -22.51 -7.31 -4.94
N LYS A 190 -22.76 -6.19 -5.58
CA LYS A 190 -23.98 -5.36 -5.41
C LYS A 190 -24.55 -5.02 -6.77
N VAL A 191 -25.87 -5.08 -6.85
CA VAL A 191 -26.66 -4.63 -8.01
C VAL A 191 -27.67 -3.61 -7.55
#